data_aedbd3efad0831926d7de16436918219
#
_entry.id   aedbd3efad0831926d7de16436918219
#
_cell.length_a   1.000
_cell.length_b   1.000
_cell.length_c   1.000
_cell.angle_alpha   90.00
_cell.angle_beta   90.00
_cell.angle_gamma   90.00
#
_symmetry.space_group_name_H-M   'P 1'
#
loop_
_entity.id
_entity.type
_entity.pdbx_description
1 polymer ?
#
loop_
_entity_poly.entity_id
_entity_poly.type
_entity_poly.pdbx_seq_one_letter_code
_entity_poly.pdbx_strand_id
1 'polypeptide(L)'
;VTLNPSMDKTGNLANYEHGETNHITDVIRDAAGNGIIASKTIKALGRKDSVATGFLGGINGERISLILDSMAIPNDFVKIAGDTRTNLKVVEDNGFVTEFNEPGPIVNESEIQTLTNKILGYAGEDTIFVFSGSIPRNCPDTIYADLITKVKEKGSKVVLDVHGDLLKTSISAQPDIIKPNKKEIEDYYDMEFSVSEEGLIEMGKRIVNEQGVGMVAISRGA
;
A
#
# COMPACT_ATOMS: atom_id res chain seq x y z
N VAL A 1 -3.46 6.69 1.87
CA VAL A 1 -2.13 7.18 1.45
C VAL A 1 -1.38 6.05 0.79
N THR A 2 -0.90 6.26 -0.45
CA THR A 2 -0.14 5.29 -1.24
C THR A 2 1.14 5.97 -1.72
N LEU A 3 2.28 5.66 -1.09
CA LEU A 3 3.54 6.34 -1.41
C LEU A 3 4.15 5.86 -2.74
N ASN A 4 3.88 4.61 -3.12
CA ASN A 4 4.43 3.97 -4.32
C ASN A 4 3.34 3.29 -5.16
N PRO A 5 2.36 4.05 -5.68
CA PRO A 5 1.31 3.51 -6.54
C PRO A 5 1.90 2.92 -7.82
N SER A 6 1.08 2.19 -8.56
CA SER A 6 1.47 1.60 -9.84
C SER A 6 0.34 1.67 -10.87
N MET A 7 0.73 1.69 -12.13
CA MET A 7 -0.15 1.32 -13.24
C MET A 7 -0.02 -0.19 -13.44
N ASP A 8 -0.97 -0.95 -12.93
CA ASP A 8 -0.94 -2.40 -13.13
C ASP A 8 -1.40 -2.77 -14.53
N LYS A 9 -0.65 -3.67 -15.15
CA LYS A 9 -1.02 -4.37 -16.37
C LYS A 9 -1.28 -5.83 -16.03
N THR A 10 -2.47 -6.32 -16.33
CA THR A 10 -2.79 -7.74 -16.22
C THR A 10 -3.06 -8.27 -17.62
N GLY A 11 -2.39 -9.33 -18.02
CA GLY A 11 -2.59 -10.00 -19.29
C GLY A 11 -2.66 -11.51 -19.13
N ASN A 12 -3.36 -12.17 -20.05
CA ASN A 12 -3.49 -13.62 -20.06
C ASN A 12 -2.39 -14.26 -20.91
N LEU A 13 -2.00 -15.45 -20.53
CA LEU A 13 -1.01 -16.27 -21.21
C LEU A 13 -1.41 -17.74 -21.13
N ALA A 14 -1.31 -18.48 -22.23
CA ALA A 14 -1.65 -19.90 -22.22
C ALA A 14 -0.71 -20.71 -21.28
N ASN A 15 0.59 -20.46 -21.39
CA ASN A 15 1.62 -21.08 -20.57
C ASN A 15 2.87 -20.21 -20.57
N TYR A 16 3.49 -19.99 -19.40
CA TYR A 16 4.72 -19.22 -19.29
C TYR A 16 5.93 -20.11 -19.60
N GLU A 17 6.71 -19.72 -20.59
CA GLU A 17 7.93 -20.42 -21.00
C GLU A 17 9.15 -19.58 -20.64
N HIS A 18 9.93 -20.06 -19.66
CA HIS A 18 11.14 -19.39 -19.23
C HIS A 18 12.21 -19.36 -20.31
N GLY A 19 12.72 -18.18 -20.62
CA GLY A 19 13.75 -17.98 -21.65
C GLY A 19 13.23 -17.80 -23.08
N GLU A 20 11.91 -17.92 -23.30
CA GLU A 20 11.26 -17.79 -24.59
C GLU A 20 10.46 -16.48 -24.73
N THR A 21 10.01 -16.19 -25.96
CA THR A 21 9.10 -15.07 -26.19
C THR A 21 7.68 -15.47 -25.82
N ASN A 22 7.14 -14.84 -24.80
CA ASN A 22 5.78 -15.06 -24.32
C ASN A 22 4.84 -13.99 -24.85
N HIS A 23 3.73 -14.36 -25.49
CA HIS A 23 2.74 -13.45 -26.03
C HIS A 23 1.52 -13.36 -25.13
N ILE A 24 1.37 -12.22 -24.43
CA ILE A 24 0.21 -11.96 -23.58
C ILE A 24 -0.94 -11.39 -24.37
N THR A 25 -2.16 -11.78 -24.02
CA THR A 25 -3.43 -11.33 -24.59
C THR A 25 -4.27 -10.60 -23.54
N ASP A 26 -5.37 -9.98 -23.99
CA ASP A 26 -6.41 -9.38 -23.12
C ASP A 26 -5.86 -8.45 -22.04
N VAL A 27 -4.94 -7.57 -22.43
CA VAL A 27 -4.24 -6.69 -21.50
C VAL A 27 -5.18 -5.64 -20.91
N ILE A 28 -5.43 -5.75 -19.62
CA ILE A 28 -6.15 -4.75 -18.82
C ILE A 28 -5.15 -3.86 -18.09
N ARG A 29 -5.49 -2.58 -17.98
CA ARG A 29 -4.70 -1.61 -17.20
C ARG A 29 -5.57 -1.01 -16.12
N ASP A 30 -5.04 -0.90 -14.91
CA ASP A 30 -5.76 -0.33 -13.77
C ASP A 30 -4.84 0.48 -12.85
N ALA A 31 -5.43 1.47 -12.19
CA ALA A 31 -4.76 2.22 -11.13
C ALA A 31 -4.65 1.35 -9.89
N ALA A 32 -3.43 1.12 -9.42
CA ALA A 32 -3.15 0.21 -8.33
C ALA A 32 -2.23 0.81 -7.26
N GLY A 33 -1.99 0.02 -6.24
CA GLY A 33 -1.37 0.37 -4.97
C GLY A 33 -2.40 0.23 -3.86
N ASN A 34 -1.99 -0.37 -2.73
CA ASN A 34 -2.91 -0.80 -1.67
C ASN A 34 -3.83 0.31 -1.17
N GLY A 35 -3.33 1.55 -0.98
CA GLY A 35 -4.17 2.66 -0.56
C GLY A 35 -5.16 3.13 -1.64
N ILE A 36 -4.83 3.01 -2.93
CA ILE A 36 -5.77 3.24 -4.03
C ILE A 36 -6.87 2.18 -4.02
N ILE A 37 -6.50 0.91 -3.82
CA ILE A 37 -7.45 -0.21 -3.69
C ILE A 37 -8.38 0.04 -2.50
N ALA A 38 -7.84 0.51 -1.36
CA ALA A 38 -8.66 0.90 -0.21
C ALA A 38 -9.67 1.99 -0.57
N SER A 39 -9.27 3.04 -1.31
CA SER A 39 -10.19 4.10 -1.77
C SER A 39 -11.27 3.57 -2.72
N LYS A 40 -10.91 2.67 -3.65
CA LYS A 40 -11.88 1.99 -4.52
C LYS A 40 -12.89 1.17 -3.71
N THR A 41 -12.42 0.43 -2.70
CA THR A 41 -13.28 -0.37 -1.81
C THR A 41 -14.21 0.51 -0.98
N ILE A 42 -13.71 1.57 -0.36
CA ILE A 42 -14.51 2.55 0.39
C ILE A 42 -15.61 3.14 -0.50
N LYS A 43 -15.27 3.49 -1.75
CA LYS A 43 -16.23 3.97 -2.74
C LYS A 43 -17.29 2.93 -3.09
N ALA A 44 -16.88 1.67 -3.31
CA ALA A 44 -17.79 0.56 -3.61
C ALA A 44 -18.75 0.27 -2.44
N LEU A 45 -18.34 0.52 -1.20
CA LEU A 45 -19.17 0.45 0.00
C LEU A 45 -20.09 1.68 0.19
N GLY A 46 -20.19 2.56 -0.82
CA GLY A 46 -21.09 3.70 -0.82
C GLY A 46 -20.56 4.96 -0.09
N ARG A 47 -19.33 4.96 0.40
CA ARG A 47 -18.73 6.13 1.03
C ARG A 47 -18.11 7.05 -0.03
N LYS A 48 -18.15 8.38 0.21
CA LYS A 48 -17.67 9.40 -0.72
C LYS A 48 -16.64 10.35 -0.12
N ASP A 49 -16.32 10.15 1.14
CA ASP A 49 -15.52 11.01 1.99
C ASP A 49 -14.05 10.55 2.11
N SER A 50 -13.59 9.69 1.24
CA SER A 50 -12.17 9.31 1.17
C SER A 50 -11.43 10.09 0.08
N VAL A 51 -10.18 10.46 0.36
CA VAL A 51 -9.26 11.12 -0.59
C VAL A 51 -8.04 10.22 -0.77
N ALA A 52 -7.75 9.84 -2.01
CA ALA A 52 -6.52 9.14 -2.35
C ALA A 52 -5.36 10.14 -2.46
N THR A 53 -4.24 9.89 -1.79
CA THR A 53 -3.06 10.76 -1.84
C THR A 53 -1.76 9.95 -1.78
N GLY A 54 -0.65 10.57 -2.14
CA GLY A 54 0.67 9.98 -2.23
C GLY A 54 1.49 10.65 -3.33
N PHE A 55 2.31 9.90 -4.04
CA PHE A 55 3.11 10.41 -5.16
C PHE A 55 2.61 9.88 -6.49
N LEU A 56 2.52 10.75 -7.50
CA LEU A 56 2.28 10.37 -8.90
C LEU A 56 3.21 11.19 -9.80
N GLY A 57 3.76 10.53 -10.84
CA GLY A 57 4.60 11.19 -11.83
C GLY A 57 4.51 10.57 -13.22
N GLY A 58 4.88 11.33 -14.22
CA GLY A 58 4.89 10.92 -15.60
C GLY A 58 3.52 10.52 -16.17
N ILE A 59 3.54 9.87 -17.32
CA ILE A 59 2.33 9.46 -18.05
C ILE A 59 1.47 8.47 -17.23
N ASN A 60 2.09 7.56 -16.50
CA ASN A 60 1.35 6.62 -15.66
C ASN A 60 0.65 7.33 -14.49
N GLY A 61 1.30 8.34 -13.89
CA GLY A 61 0.69 9.15 -12.84
C GLY A 61 -0.56 9.90 -13.34
N GLU A 62 -0.48 10.50 -14.52
CA GLU A 62 -1.62 11.18 -15.16
C GLU A 62 -2.78 10.20 -15.43
N ARG A 63 -2.46 9.01 -15.97
CA ARG A 63 -3.46 7.96 -16.22
C ARG A 63 -4.14 7.49 -14.94
N ILE A 64 -3.39 7.31 -13.85
CA ILE A 64 -3.96 6.93 -12.55
C ILE A 64 -4.96 8.00 -12.07
N SER A 65 -4.59 9.29 -12.12
CA SER A 65 -5.51 10.38 -11.76
C SER A 65 -6.79 10.34 -12.61
N LEU A 66 -6.67 10.19 -13.94
CA LEU A 66 -7.82 10.11 -14.83
C LEU A 66 -8.73 8.89 -14.53
N ILE A 67 -8.15 7.74 -14.20
CA ILE A 67 -8.92 6.55 -13.78
C ILE A 67 -9.69 6.85 -12.49
N LEU A 68 -9.04 7.42 -11.48
CA LEU A 68 -9.69 7.78 -10.22
C LEU A 68 -10.81 8.81 -10.42
N ASP A 69 -10.58 9.83 -11.26
CA ASP A 69 -11.58 10.84 -11.62
C ASP A 69 -12.79 10.21 -12.32
N SER A 70 -12.55 9.29 -13.27
CA SER A 70 -13.62 8.56 -13.96
C SER A 70 -14.47 7.70 -13.02
N MET A 71 -13.87 7.22 -11.94
CA MET A 71 -14.54 6.49 -10.87
C MET A 71 -15.16 7.43 -9.81
N ALA A 72 -15.06 8.74 -9.95
CA ALA A 72 -15.47 9.73 -8.96
C ALA A 72 -14.85 9.44 -7.56
N ILE A 73 -13.57 9.09 -7.53
CA ILE A 73 -12.76 8.94 -6.31
C ILE A 73 -11.94 10.22 -6.14
N PRO A 74 -12.20 11.03 -5.10
CA PRO A 74 -11.40 12.21 -4.83
C PRO A 74 -9.92 11.84 -4.66
N ASN A 75 -9.05 12.58 -5.32
CA ASN A 75 -7.62 12.34 -5.24
C ASN A 75 -6.84 13.65 -5.19
N ASP A 76 -5.76 13.67 -4.42
CA ASP A 76 -4.90 14.83 -4.21
C ASP A 76 -3.44 14.38 -4.05
N PHE A 77 -2.86 13.88 -5.13
CA PHE A 77 -1.49 13.42 -5.15
C PHE A 77 -0.47 14.55 -5.30
N VAL A 78 0.72 14.34 -4.78
CA VAL A 78 1.89 15.18 -5.07
C VAL A 78 2.47 14.74 -6.40
N LYS A 79 2.60 15.68 -7.33
CA LYS A 79 3.29 15.44 -8.61
C LYS A 79 4.78 15.41 -8.38
N ILE A 80 5.43 14.34 -8.87
CA ILE A 80 6.87 14.13 -8.78
C ILE A 80 7.50 14.06 -10.16
N ALA A 81 8.83 14.27 -10.23
CA ALA A 81 9.56 14.24 -11.49
C ALA A 81 9.73 12.82 -12.06
N GLY A 82 9.82 11.82 -11.19
CA GLY A 82 9.99 10.42 -11.60
C GLY A 82 8.69 9.79 -12.09
N ASP A 83 8.77 8.86 -13.04
CA ASP A 83 7.61 8.14 -13.56
C ASP A 83 7.03 7.15 -12.52
N THR A 84 5.72 7.17 -12.36
CA THR A 84 5.00 6.14 -11.62
C THR A 84 5.20 4.78 -12.27
N ARG A 85 5.57 3.79 -11.46
CA ARG A 85 5.92 2.43 -11.90
C ARG A 85 4.78 1.70 -12.60
N THR A 86 5.17 0.71 -13.40
CA THR A 86 4.26 -0.30 -13.95
C THR A 86 4.53 -1.62 -13.23
N ASN A 87 3.48 -2.33 -12.83
CA ASN A 87 3.58 -3.75 -12.49
C ASN A 87 2.95 -4.56 -13.61
N LEU A 88 3.56 -5.67 -13.99
CA LEU A 88 3.01 -6.62 -14.93
C LEU A 88 2.60 -7.89 -14.19
N LYS A 89 1.33 -8.26 -14.32
CA LYS A 89 0.75 -9.49 -13.83
C LYS A 89 0.37 -10.36 -15.03
N VAL A 90 0.90 -11.55 -15.09
CA VAL A 90 0.61 -12.54 -16.12
C VAL A 90 -0.19 -13.66 -15.48
N VAL A 91 -1.38 -13.93 -16.01
CA VAL A 91 -2.28 -14.99 -15.54
C VAL A 91 -2.27 -16.10 -16.57
N GLU A 92 -1.85 -17.28 -16.18
CA GLU A 92 -1.82 -18.45 -17.03
C GLU A 92 -3.18 -19.19 -17.02
N ASP A 93 -3.48 -19.92 -18.10
CA ASP A 93 -4.73 -20.70 -18.22
C ASP A 93 -4.90 -21.74 -17.12
N ASN A 94 -3.79 -22.22 -16.56
CA ASN A 94 -3.76 -23.16 -15.42
C ASN A 94 -4.03 -22.48 -14.05
N GLY A 95 -4.19 -21.14 -14.03
CA GLY A 95 -4.44 -20.34 -12.86
C GLY A 95 -3.19 -19.85 -12.12
N PHE A 96 -1.97 -20.16 -12.59
CA PHE A 96 -0.76 -19.56 -12.05
C PHE A 96 -0.68 -18.08 -12.39
N VAL A 97 -0.15 -17.31 -11.44
CA VAL A 97 0.05 -15.86 -11.59
C VAL A 97 1.50 -15.53 -11.36
N THR A 98 2.12 -14.91 -12.37
CA THR A 98 3.48 -14.38 -12.25
C THR A 98 3.45 -12.85 -12.27
N GLU A 99 4.10 -12.23 -11.29
CA GLU A 99 4.15 -10.77 -11.15
C GLU A 99 5.58 -10.24 -11.33
N PHE A 100 5.69 -9.16 -12.12
CA PHE A 100 6.93 -8.40 -12.32
C PHE A 100 6.70 -6.98 -11.83
N ASN A 101 7.25 -6.68 -10.66
CA ASN A 101 7.01 -5.42 -9.97
C ASN A 101 8.22 -4.50 -10.07
N GLU A 102 8.03 -3.30 -10.65
CA GLU A 102 9.06 -2.28 -10.69
C GLU A 102 9.26 -1.65 -9.29
N PRO A 103 10.48 -1.19 -8.95
CA PRO A 103 10.78 -0.61 -7.64
C PRO A 103 10.11 0.76 -7.43
N GLY A 104 9.68 1.42 -8.49
CA GLY A 104 9.09 2.76 -8.44
C GLY A 104 10.10 3.90 -8.63
N PRO A 105 9.61 5.15 -8.65
CA PRO A 105 10.42 6.34 -8.89
C PRO A 105 11.39 6.63 -7.74
N ILE A 106 12.33 7.53 -8.02
CA ILE A 106 13.12 8.19 -6.98
C ILE A 106 12.36 9.45 -6.57
N VAL A 107 12.19 9.66 -5.28
CA VAL A 107 11.64 10.90 -4.71
C VAL A 107 12.74 11.71 -4.04
N ASN A 108 12.59 13.02 -4.02
CA ASN A 108 13.52 13.92 -3.35
C ASN A 108 12.90 14.48 -2.05
N GLU A 109 13.74 15.12 -1.24
CA GLU A 109 13.34 15.65 0.06
C GLU A 109 12.22 16.71 -0.04
N SER A 110 12.23 17.56 -1.07
CA SER A 110 11.19 18.57 -1.25
C SER A 110 9.83 17.98 -1.63
N GLU A 111 9.82 16.89 -2.39
CA GLU A 111 8.61 16.13 -2.72
C GLU A 111 8.05 15.44 -1.47
N ILE A 112 8.92 14.83 -0.64
CA ILE A 112 8.54 14.23 0.64
C ILE A 112 7.96 15.30 1.60
N GLN A 113 8.61 16.46 1.70
CA GLN A 113 8.11 17.56 2.54
C GLN A 113 6.76 18.09 2.03
N THR A 114 6.57 18.19 0.71
CA THR A 114 5.32 18.61 0.10
C THR A 114 4.19 17.63 0.45
N LEU A 115 4.45 16.32 0.35
CA LEU A 115 3.48 15.29 0.74
C LEU A 115 3.18 15.36 2.24
N THR A 116 4.20 15.49 3.08
CA THR A 116 4.03 15.62 4.53
C THR A 116 3.11 16.78 4.88
N ASN A 117 3.35 17.97 4.30
CA ASN A 117 2.53 19.15 4.53
C ASN A 117 1.07 18.92 4.07
N LYS A 118 0.89 18.28 2.91
CA LYS A 118 -0.42 17.91 2.39
C LYS A 118 -1.18 16.97 3.32
N ILE A 119 -0.55 15.91 3.79
CA ILE A 119 -1.12 14.95 4.76
C ILE A 119 -1.50 15.66 6.04
N LEU A 120 -0.64 16.54 6.57
CA LEU A 120 -0.90 17.33 7.77
C LEU A 120 -2.04 18.34 7.59
N GLY A 121 -2.33 18.74 6.37
CA GLY A 121 -3.49 19.59 6.04
C GLY A 121 -4.83 18.85 6.18
N TYR A 122 -4.84 17.52 6.06
CA TYR A 122 -6.02 16.70 6.28
C TYR A 122 -6.16 16.20 7.73
N ALA A 123 -5.09 16.31 8.54
CA ALA A 123 -5.07 15.70 9.87
C ALA A 123 -5.97 16.45 10.86
N GLY A 124 -6.72 15.69 11.67
CA GLY A 124 -7.64 16.16 12.70
C GLY A 124 -8.40 14.99 13.32
N GLU A 125 -9.16 15.26 14.39
CA GLU A 125 -9.86 14.23 15.19
C GLU A 125 -10.87 13.37 14.39
N ASP A 126 -11.47 13.95 13.33
CA ASP A 126 -12.43 13.25 12.47
C ASP A 126 -11.78 12.53 11.29
N THR A 127 -10.45 12.49 11.21
CA THR A 127 -9.72 11.90 10.10
C THR A 127 -9.11 10.55 10.45
N ILE A 128 -9.33 9.57 9.58
CA ILE A 128 -8.67 8.27 9.63
C ILE A 128 -7.70 8.18 8.45
N PHE A 129 -6.41 8.04 8.73
CA PHE A 129 -5.41 7.75 7.71
C PHE A 129 -5.23 6.26 7.52
N VAL A 130 -5.23 5.82 6.25
CA VAL A 130 -4.82 4.48 5.87
C VAL A 130 -3.49 4.60 5.14
N PHE A 131 -2.39 4.28 5.80
CA PHE A 131 -1.07 4.17 5.20
C PHE A 131 -0.86 2.76 4.71
N SER A 132 -0.62 2.58 3.42
CA SER A 132 -0.59 1.23 2.85
C SER A 132 0.35 1.12 1.64
N GLY A 133 1.06 -0.02 1.57
CA GLY A 133 1.94 -0.40 0.49
C GLY A 133 3.41 -0.03 0.71
N SER A 134 4.23 -0.30 -0.31
CA SER A 134 5.66 -0.02 -0.31
C SER A 134 5.97 1.48 -0.44
N ILE A 135 7.23 1.82 -0.22
CA ILE A 135 7.75 3.19 -0.41
C ILE A 135 8.53 3.28 -1.73
N PRO A 136 8.60 4.46 -2.36
CA PRO A 136 9.44 4.68 -3.53
C PRO A 136 10.93 4.74 -3.15
N ARG A 137 11.80 4.67 -4.15
CA ARG A 137 13.26 4.78 -3.94
C ARG A 137 13.65 6.13 -3.35
N ASN A 138 14.69 6.15 -2.54
CA ASN A 138 15.21 7.32 -1.83
C ASN A 138 14.22 7.92 -0.81
N CYS A 139 13.18 7.19 -0.48
CA CYS A 139 12.28 7.53 0.62
C CYS A 139 12.84 6.93 1.92
N PRO A 140 12.91 7.68 3.02
CA PRO A 140 13.38 7.12 4.30
C PRO A 140 12.51 5.95 4.76
N ASP A 141 13.12 4.89 5.28
CA ASP A 141 12.40 3.74 5.82
C ASP A 141 11.53 4.10 7.05
N THR A 142 11.80 5.26 7.67
CA THR A 142 11.03 5.81 8.79
C THR A 142 9.79 6.60 8.35
N ILE A 143 9.59 6.82 7.05
CA ILE A 143 8.58 7.77 6.55
C ILE A 143 7.18 7.51 7.11
N TYR A 144 6.76 6.24 7.20
CA TYR A 144 5.46 5.92 7.78
C TYR A 144 5.41 6.18 9.29
N ALA A 145 6.47 5.85 10.04
CA ALA A 145 6.56 6.18 11.46
C ALA A 145 6.45 7.68 11.70
N ASP A 146 7.19 8.47 10.91
CA ASP A 146 7.19 9.92 11.01
C ASP A 146 5.83 10.54 10.68
N LEU A 147 5.17 10.05 9.63
CA LEU A 147 3.83 10.50 9.25
C LEU A 147 2.78 10.10 10.28
N ILE A 148 2.81 8.85 10.79
CA ILE A 148 1.91 8.36 11.83
C ILE A 148 2.01 9.22 13.07
N THR A 149 3.20 9.46 13.57
CA THR A 149 3.44 10.32 14.74
C THR A 149 2.81 11.70 14.55
N LYS A 150 3.12 12.36 13.43
CA LYS A 150 2.63 13.72 13.14
C LYS A 150 1.11 13.82 13.00
N VAL A 151 0.45 12.85 12.37
CA VAL A 151 -1.02 12.90 12.22
C VAL A 151 -1.72 12.55 13.52
N LYS A 152 -1.15 11.64 14.34
CA LYS A 152 -1.67 11.31 15.67
C LYS A 152 -1.56 12.47 16.66
N GLU A 153 -0.50 13.29 16.58
CA GLU A 153 -0.38 14.53 17.36
C GLU A 153 -1.52 15.52 17.08
N LYS A 154 -2.17 15.42 15.91
CA LYS A 154 -3.36 16.20 15.54
C LYS A 154 -4.69 15.49 15.84
N GLY A 155 -4.66 14.36 16.54
CA GLY A 155 -5.85 13.61 16.95
C GLY A 155 -6.35 12.60 15.91
N SER A 156 -5.69 12.44 14.77
CA SER A 156 -6.12 11.48 13.73
C SER A 156 -5.91 10.03 14.16
N LYS A 157 -6.77 9.15 13.63
CA LYS A 157 -6.62 7.70 13.74
C LYS A 157 -5.83 7.14 12.56
N VAL A 158 -5.13 6.04 12.78
CA VAL A 158 -4.23 5.45 11.80
C VAL A 158 -4.47 3.95 11.62
N VAL A 159 -4.68 3.55 10.38
CA VAL A 159 -4.60 2.16 9.91
C VAL A 159 -3.32 1.99 9.11
N LEU A 160 -2.50 1.01 9.46
CA LEU A 160 -1.24 0.70 8.78
C LEU A 160 -1.32 -0.69 8.13
N ASP A 161 -1.06 -0.74 6.81
CA ASP A 161 -1.09 -1.95 5.99
C ASP A 161 0.20 -2.04 5.16
N VAL A 162 1.30 -2.37 5.81
CA VAL A 162 2.63 -2.51 5.24
C VAL A 162 3.29 -3.80 5.71
N HIS A 163 4.36 -4.21 5.06
CA HIS A 163 5.02 -5.49 5.34
C HIS A 163 6.54 -5.34 5.51
N GLY A 164 7.17 -6.40 5.98
CA GLY A 164 8.63 -6.50 6.13
C GLY A 164 9.18 -5.46 7.10
N ASP A 165 10.34 -4.90 6.77
CA ASP A 165 11.04 -3.93 7.61
C ASP A 165 10.25 -2.63 7.79
N LEU A 166 9.40 -2.26 6.83
CA LEU A 166 8.50 -1.12 6.97
C LEU A 166 7.50 -1.31 8.11
N LEU A 167 6.99 -2.54 8.32
CA LEU A 167 6.12 -2.83 9.44
C LEU A 167 6.92 -2.75 10.76
N LYS A 168 8.10 -3.39 10.81
CA LYS A 168 8.98 -3.38 12.00
C LYS A 168 9.33 -1.94 12.42
N THR A 169 9.63 -1.08 11.46
CA THR A 169 9.98 0.33 11.72
C THR A 169 8.77 1.17 12.12
N SER A 170 7.65 1.00 11.41
CA SER A 170 6.48 1.89 11.56
C SER A 170 5.60 1.57 12.77
N ILE A 171 5.66 0.34 13.26
CA ILE A 171 4.83 -0.10 14.41
C ILE A 171 5.18 0.66 15.69
N SER A 172 6.42 1.14 15.82
CA SER A 172 6.88 1.94 16.96
C SER A 172 6.15 3.27 17.11
N ALA A 173 5.53 3.78 16.03
CA ALA A 173 4.68 4.97 16.05
C ALA A 173 3.25 4.68 16.57
N GLN A 174 2.98 3.44 17.01
CA GLN A 174 1.74 3.01 17.65
C GLN A 174 0.48 3.32 16.81
N PRO A 175 0.35 2.80 15.58
CA PRO A 175 -0.87 2.95 14.81
C PRO A 175 -2.07 2.37 15.57
N ASP A 176 -3.28 2.91 15.32
CA ASP A 176 -4.48 2.41 15.99
C ASP A 176 -4.85 0.99 15.52
N ILE A 177 -4.61 0.71 14.22
CA ILE A 177 -4.89 -0.61 13.63
C ILE A 177 -3.73 -0.99 12.72
N ILE A 178 -3.28 -2.24 12.76
CA ILE A 178 -2.46 -2.85 11.72
C ILE A 178 -3.22 -4.01 11.06
N LYS A 179 -2.95 -4.25 9.77
CA LYS A 179 -3.61 -5.31 8.99
C LYS A 179 -2.59 -6.21 8.27
N PRO A 180 -1.82 -6.97 8.98
CA PRO A 180 -0.92 -7.95 8.36
C PRO A 180 -1.69 -9.18 7.88
N ASN A 181 -1.15 -9.86 6.87
CA ASN A 181 -1.54 -11.23 6.58
C ASN A 181 -0.75 -12.24 7.45
N LYS A 182 -1.12 -13.53 7.36
CA LYS A 182 -0.45 -14.60 8.11
C LYS A 182 1.07 -14.59 7.88
N LYS A 183 1.51 -14.52 6.62
CA LYS A 183 2.94 -14.54 6.26
C LYS A 183 3.68 -13.33 6.83
N GLU A 184 3.09 -12.15 6.78
CA GLU A 184 3.67 -10.91 7.31
C GLU A 184 3.84 -10.94 8.83
N ILE A 185 2.92 -11.58 9.56
CA ILE A 185 3.07 -11.82 11.01
C ILE A 185 4.18 -12.83 11.28
N GLU A 186 4.24 -13.93 10.52
CA GLU A 186 5.29 -14.92 10.64
C GLU A 186 6.67 -14.30 10.37
N ASP A 187 6.80 -13.48 9.32
CA ASP A 187 8.02 -12.74 8.99
C ASP A 187 8.38 -11.68 10.04
N TYR A 188 7.38 -11.02 10.64
CA TYR A 188 7.61 -10.04 11.71
C TYR A 188 8.31 -10.67 12.93
N TYR A 189 7.97 -11.92 13.24
CA TYR A 189 8.56 -12.69 14.34
C TYR A 189 9.71 -13.62 13.91
N ASP A 190 10.17 -13.50 12.66
CA ASP A 190 11.24 -14.31 12.07
C ASP A 190 10.98 -15.84 12.22
N MET A 191 9.71 -16.26 12.00
CA MET A 191 9.30 -17.66 12.15
C MET A 191 9.78 -18.51 10.98
N GLU A 192 10.45 -19.63 11.28
CA GLU A 192 10.91 -20.59 10.25
C GLU A 192 9.80 -21.52 9.76
N PHE A 193 8.73 -21.68 10.54
CA PHE A 193 7.63 -22.60 10.25
C PHE A 193 6.28 -21.89 10.30
N SER A 194 5.33 -22.43 9.53
CA SER A 194 3.95 -21.94 9.51
C SER A 194 3.27 -22.13 10.87
N VAL A 195 2.65 -21.06 11.36
CA VAL A 195 2.05 -20.97 12.68
C VAL A 195 0.58 -21.40 12.65
N SER A 196 0.10 -22.04 13.73
CA SER A 196 -1.32 -22.37 13.90
C SER A 196 -2.18 -21.11 14.11
N GLU A 197 -3.50 -21.27 14.06
CA GLU A 197 -4.43 -20.16 14.31
C GLU A 197 -4.29 -19.59 15.72
N GLU A 198 -4.17 -20.45 16.72
CA GLU A 198 -3.93 -20.05 18.11
C GLU A 198 -2.62 -19.28 18.24
N GLY A 199 -1.56 -19.74 17.55
CA GLY A 199 -0.28 -19.05 17.52
C GLY A 199 -0.38 -17.66 16.90
N LEU A 200 -1.13 -17.48 15.79
CA LEU A 200 -1.38 -16.16 15.19
C LEU A 200 -2.13 -15.23 16.14
N ILE A 201 -3.12 -15.75 16.87
CA ILE A 201 -3.86 -14.98 17.88
C ILE A 201 -2.92 -14.49 18.98
N GLU A 202 -2.05 -15.36 19.49
CA GLU A 202 -1.09 -14.99 20.53
C GLU A 202 -0.06 -13.96 20.03
N MET A 203 0.44 -14.12 18.79
CA MET A 203 1.32 -13.12 18.16
C MET A 203 0.62 -11.75 18.01
N GLY A 204 -0.64 -11.73 17.56
CA GLY A 204 -1.43 -10.51 17.48
C GLY A 204 -1.62 -9.85 18.84
N LYS A 205 -1.93 -10.61 19.89
CA LYS A 205 -2.03 -10.10 21.27
C LYS A 205 -0.72 -9.54 21.78
N ARG A 206 0.40 -10.19 21.46
CA ARG A 206 1.73 -9.67 21.84
C ARG A 206 2.00 -8.32 21.18
N ILE A 207 1.68 -8.14 19.90
CA ILE A 207 1.83 -6.85 19.22
C ILE A 207 1.00 -5.78 19.91
N VAL A 208 -0.27 -6.06 20.25
CA VAL A 208 -1.13 -5.12 20.98
C VAL A 208 -0.50 -4.72 22.32
N ASN A 209 -0.04 -5.69 23.09
CA ASN A 209 0.45 -5.45 24.45
C ASN A 209 1.86 -4.84 24.50
N GLU A 210 2.76 -5.27 23.58
CA GLU A 210 4.17 -4.90 23.62
C GLU A 210 4.48 -3.66 22.78
N GLN A 211 3.71 -3.42 21.71
CA GLN A 211 3.96 -2.33 20.76
C GLN A 211 2.97 -1.16 20.89
N GLY A 212 1.95 -1.27 21.73
CA GLY A 212 0.96 -0.21 21.92
C GLY A 212 0.02 0.01 20.74
N VAL A 213 -0.11 -0.99 19.87
CA VAL A 213 -1.08 -0.99 18.75
C VAL A 213 -2.48 -1.26 19.32
N GLY A 214 -3.49 -0.50 18.87
CA GLY A 214 -4.86 -0.66 19.39
C GLY A 214 -5.54 -1.96 18.93
N MET A 215 -5.30 -2.39 17.68
CA MET A 215 -5.90 -3.59 17.09
C MET A 215 -4.99 -4.21 16.03
N VAL A 216 -4.97 -5.53 15.97
CA VAL A 216 -4.32 -6.32 14.91
C VAL A 216 -5.38 -7.12 14.15
N ALA A 217 -5.58 -6.83 12.87
CA ALA A 217 -6.50 -7.54 11.97
C ALA A 217 -5.71 -8.46 11.04
N ILE A 218 -5.65 -9.76 11.35
CA ILE A 218 -4.85 -10.72 10.58
C ILE A 218 -5.69 -11.33 9.47
N SER A 219 -5.29 -11.12 8.19
CA SER A 219 -5.89 -11.81 7.05
C SER A 219 -5.21 -13.16 6.80
N ARG A 220 -6.02 -14.18 6.46
CA ARG A 220 -5.54 -15.58 6.32
C ARG A 220 -5.57 -16.12 4.90
N GLY A 221 -6.00 -15.31 3.95
CA GLY A 221 -6.29 -15.78 2.60
C GLY A 221 -7.59 -16.60 2.54
N ALA A 222 -7.84 -17.21 1.38
CA ALA A 222 -8.96 -18.10 1.17
C ALA A 222 -8.54 -19.55 1.39
#